data_8cc98a2fd58c4e7e22ad83aad7c4ecaa
#
_entry.id   8cc98a2fd58c4e7e22ad83aad7c4ecaa
#
_cell.length_a   1.000
_cell.length_b   1.000
_cell.length_c   1.000
_cell.angle_alpha   90.00
_cell.angle_beta   90.00
_cell.angle_gamma   90.00
#
_symmetry.space_group_name_H-M   'P 1'
#
loop_
_entity.id
_entity.type
_entity.pdbx_description
1 polymer ?
#
loop_
_entity_poly.entity_id
_entity_poly.type
_entity_poly.pdbx_seq_one_letter_code
_entity_poly.pdbx_strand_id
1 'polypeptide(L)'
;MRLRSVLAGLLLAALFLAAPVQAAGEGGVLILDPGHGGEDGGAVSVDGTPEAALNWEIASRCRDLAWFLGLPVVMTRDDYDINYPQEAETTRQRKAADQKSRLALVNSQENGILLSIHQNQFTASSVSGPQVFYNPKNGAQDLAERLQSLLNAQIAPESRRVAAPIPEEILLTRESSHPAVLVECGFLSNASEAALLRTPDYQLQLSLLLIGGYLQHIHLNPEDMDEGE
;
A
#
# COMPACT_ATOMS: atom_id res chain seq x y z
N MET A 1 22.85 6.77 27.10
CA MET A 1 21.77 7.43 26.34
C MET A 1 20.87 6.47 25.54
N ARG A 2 21.29 5.24 25.19
CA ARG A 2 20.51 4.31 24.34
C ARG A 2 19.36 3.55 25.04
N LEU A 3 19.41 3.37 26.36
CA LEU A 3 18.41 2.62 27.12
C LEU A 3 17.10 3.39 27.33
N ARG A 4 17.14 4.72 27.40
CA ARG A 4 15.95 5.58 27.58
C ARG A 4 15.09 5.68 26.32
N SER A 5 15.69 5.58 25.14
CA SER A 5 14.98 5.62 23.85
C SER A 5 14.22 4.32 23.56
N VAL A 6 14.74 3.17 24.01
CA VAL A 6 14.06 1.86 23.88
C VAL A 6 12.86 1.77 24.82
N LEU A 7 12.98 2.29 26.05
CA LEU A 7 11.87 2.34 27.00
C LEU A 7 10.73 3.27 26.55
N ALA A 8 11.04 4.40 25.92
CA ALA A 8 10.03 5.30 25.37
C ALA A 8 9.26 4.67 24.18
N GLY A 9 9.95 3.92 23.32
CA GLY A 9 9.31 3.18 22.23
C GLY A 9 8.39 2.05 22.71
N LEU A 10 8.80 1.34 23.77
CA LEU A 10 7.98 0.29 24.37
C LEU A 10 6.78 0.84 25.15
N LEU A 11 6.88 2.04 25.77
CA LEU A 11 5.75 2.70 26.43
C LEU A 11 4.71 3.23 25.42
N LEU A 12 5.14 3.74 24.25
CA LEU A 12 4.20 4.11 23.18
C LEU A 12 3.48 2.88 22.62
N ALA A 13 4.18 1.77 22.40
CA ALA A 13 3.56 0.52 21.97
C ALA A 13 2.56 -0.05 23.01
N ALA A 14 2.86 0.09 24.31
CA ALA A 14 1.98 -0.36 25.39
C ALA A 14 0.71 0.50 25.54
N LEU A 15 0.76 1.80 25.19
CA LEU A 15 -0.41 2.68 25.20
C LEU A 15 -1.39 2.36 24.07
N PHE A 16 -0.90 1.87 22.93
CA PHE A 16 -1.76 1.36 21.84
C PHE A 16 -2.44 0.02 22.18
N LEU A 17 -1.85 -0.79 23.07
CA LEU A 17 -2.42 -2.08 23.49
C LEU A 17 -3.49 -1.94 24.60
N ALA A 18 -3.64 -0.76 25.22
CA ALA A 18 -4.57 -0.55 26.33
C ALA A 18 -5.91 0.08 25.90
N ALA A 19 -6.04 0.56 24.68
CA ALA A 19 -7.35 0.92 24.14
C ALA A 19 -8.07 -0.38 23.76
N PRO A 20 -9.32 -0.63 24.21
CA PRO A 20 -10.08 -1.73 23.64
C PRO A 20 -10.15 -1.47 22.14
N VAL A 21 -9.62 -2.39 21.33
CA VAL A 21 -9.91 -2.42 19.91
C VAL A 21 -11.43 -2.61 19.84
N GLN A 22 -12.14 -1.52 19.75
CA GLN A 22 -13.56 -1.54 19.51
C GLN A 22 -13.70 -2.25 18.19
N ALA A 23 -14.32 -3.42 18.21
CA ALA A 23 -14.46 -4.26 17.04
C ALA A 23 -14.80 -3.38 15.84
N ALA A 24 -14.02 -3.48 14.77
CA ALA A 24 -14.16 -2.68 13.56
C ALA A 24 -15.52 -2.95 12.90
N GLY A 25 -16.58 -2.35 13.46
CA GLY A 25 -17.95 -2.42 12.96
C GLY A 25 -18.32 -1.22 12.06
N GLU A 26 -17.51 -0.16 12.08
CA GLU A 26 -17.76 1.04 11.28
C GLU A 26 -16.62 1.38 10.30
N GLY A 27 -15.45 0.76 10.43
CA GLY A 27 -14.35 0.88 9.48
C GLY A 27 -14.55 -0.05 8.28
N GLY A 28 -14.50 0.49 7.08
CA GLY A 28 -14.63 -0.28 5.83
C GLY A 28 -13.59 -1.39 5.66
N VAL A 29 -13.77 -2.24 4.67
CA VAL A 29 -12.84 -3.32 4.33
C VAL A 29 -11.56 -2.75 3.73
N LEU A 30 -10.39 -3.08 4.30
CA LEU A 30 -9.11 -2.81 3.66
C LEU A 30 -8.94 -3.75 2.46
N ILE A 31 -8.82 -3.18 1.27
CA ILE A 31 -8.57 -3.94 0.05
C ILE A 31 -7.11 -3.76 -0.32
N LEU A 32 -6.32 -4.82 -0.21
CA LEU A 32 -4.91 -4.82 -0.59
C LEU A 32 -4.75 -5.35 -2.02
N ASP A 33 -4.11 -4.55 -2.86
CA ASP A 33 -3.81 -4.93 -4.23
C ASP A 33 -2.28 -5.02 -4.41
N PRO A 34 -1.68 -6.22 -4.38
CA PRO A 34 -0.32 -6.39 -4.82
C PRO A 34 -0.24 -6.28 -6.34
N GLY A 35 0.25 -5.14 -6.85
CA GLY A 35 0.33 -4.87 -8.27
C GLY A 35 1.05 -5.96 -9.06
N HIS A 36 0.71 -6.11 -10.34
CA HIS A 36 1.25 -7.15 -11.22
C HIS A 36 0.99 -8.57 -10.71
N GLY A 37 1.72 -9.58 -11.21
CA GLY A 37 1.63 -10.98 -10.81
C GLY A 37 1.60 -11.94 -12.00
N GLY A 38 1.83 -13.23 -11.74
CA GLY A 38 1.87 -14.25 -12.77
C GLY A 38 2.86 -13.91 -13.90
N GLU A 39 2.37 -13.84 -15.14
CA GLU A 39 3.20 -13.49 -16.31
C GLU A 39 3.55 -11.99 -16.39
N ASP A 40 2.80 -11.12 -15.72
CA ASP A 40 3.10 -9.69 -15.64
C ASP A 40 4.02 -9.42 -14.44
N GLY A 41 5.31 -9.52 -14.65
CA GLY A 41 6.31 -9.28 -13.62
C GLY A 41 6.43 -7.81 -13.18
N GLY A 42 5.81 -6.86 -13.91
CA GLY A 42 6.03 -5.43 -13.72
C GLY A 42 7.42 -4.99 -14.12
N ALA A 43 7.94 -3.95 -13.48
CA ALA A 43 9.32 -3.54 -13.63
C ALA A 43 10.29 -4.61 -13.08
N VAL A 44 11.54 -4.55 -13.52
CA VAL A 44 12.58 -5.46 -13.04
C VAL A 44 13.73 -4.64 -12.47
N SER A 45 14.15 -4.96 -11.26
CA SER A 45 15.28 -4.31 -10.62
C SER A 45 16.60 -4.59 -11.32
N VAL A 46 17.63 -3.83 -10.99
CA VAL A 46 18.97 -3.98 -11.56
C VAL A 46 19.60 -5.37 -11.35
N ASP A 47 19.12 -6.12 -10.39
CA ASP A 47 19.60 -7.48 -10.05
C ASP A 47 18.64 -8.60 -10.53
N GLY A 48 17.61 -8.24 -11.28
CA GLY A 48 16.67 -9.19 -11.88
C GLY A 48 15.45 -9.53 -11.03
N THR A 49 15.23 -8.89 -9.88
CA THR A 49 14.03 -9.12 -9.06
C THR A 49 12.81 -8.44 -9.70
N PRO A 50 11.72 -9.17 -10.00
CA PRO A 50 10.51 -8.59 -10.57
C PRO A 50 9.73 -7.81 -9.50
N GLU A 51 9.12 -6.71 -9.91
CA GLU A 51 8.24 -5.86 -9.09
C GLU A 51 7.13 -6.66 -8.42
N ALA A 52 6.48 -7.56 -9.19
CA ALA A 52 5.37 -8.38 -8.71
C ALA A 52 5.70 -9.21 -7.47
N ALA A 53 6.96 -9.66 -7.32
CA ALA A 53 7.40 -10.41 -6.14
C ALA A 53 7.44 -9.51 -4.89
N LEU A 54 8.03 -8.32 -5.02
CA LEU A 54 8.12 -7.35 -3.92
C LEU A 54 6.74 -6.84 -3.51
N ASN A 55 5.87 -6.56 -4.48
CA ASN A 55 4.49 -6.15 -4.23
C ASN A 55 3.73 -7.22 -3.43
N TRP A 56 3.89 -8.49 -3.81
CA TRP A 56 3.28 -9.61 -3.09
C TRP A 56 3.80 -9.75 -1.66
N GLU A 57 5.11 -9.67 -1.46
CA GLU A 57 5.73 -9.79 -0.15
C GLU A 57 5.30 -8.67 0.80
N ILE A 58 5.25 -7.42 0.33
CA ILE A 58 4.83 -6.27 1.13
C ILE A 58 3.33 -6.35 1.44
N ALA A 59 2.49 -6.64 0.44
CA ALA A 59 1.04 -6.76 0.63
C ALA A 59 0.67 -7.90 1.58
N SER A 60 1.37 -9.05 1.49
CA SER A 60 1.17 -10.17 2.42
C SER A 60 1.49 -9.80 3.86
N ARG A 61 2.55 -9.01 4.10
CA ARG A 61 2.86 -8.48 5.44
C ARG A 61 1.81 -7.49 5.93
N CYS A 62 1.30 -6.63 5.03
CA CYS A 62 0.18 -5.73 5.35
C CYS A 62 -1.07 -6.52 5.75
N ARG A 63 -1.41 -7.57 5.01
CA ARG A 63 -2.53 -8.48 5.33
C ARG A 63 -2.36 -9.11 6.71
N ASP A 64 -1.17 -9.66 6.99
CA ASP A 64 -0.90 -10.35 8.24
C ASP A 64 -0.97 -9.38 9.44
N LEU A 65 -0.48 -8.15 9.28
CA LEU A 65 -0.64 -7.08 10.27
C LEU A 65 -2.12 -6.69 10.45
N ALA A 66 -2.87 -6.54 9.37
CA ALA A 66 -4.29 -6.22 9.42
C ALA A 66 -5.07 -7.32 10.18
N TRP A 67 -4.81 -8.60 9.89
CA TRP A 67 -5.40 -9.72 10.61
C TRP A 67 -5.03 -9.73 12.09
N PHE A 68 -3.77 -9.49 12.42
CA PHE A 68 -3.33 -9.40 13.81
C PHE A 68 -4.04 -8.29 14.59
N LEU A 69 -4.37 -7.18 13.91
CA LEU A 69 -5.10 -6.04 14.47
C LEU A 69 -6.62 -6.20 14.42
N GLY A 70 -7.15 -7.32 13.90
CA GLY A 70 -8.58 -7.57 13.78
C GLY A 70 -9.29 -6.73 12.71
N LEU A 71 -8.55 -6.18 11.74
CA LEU A 71 -9.10 -5.37 10.65
C LEU A 71 -9.69 -6.27 9.56
N PRO A 72 -10.90 -5.97 9.03
CA PRO A 72 -11.41 -6.63 7.85
C PRO A 72 -10.48 -6.35 6.66
N VAL A 73 -9.93 -7.39 6.06
CA VAL A 73 -8.99 -7.26 4.94
C VAL A 73 -9.26 -8.31 3.87
N VAL A 74 -9.16 -7.89 2.62
CA VAL A 74 -9.24 -8.75 1.43
C VAL A 74 -8.09 -8.39 0.49
N MET A 75 -7.56 -9.39 -0.23
CA MET A 75 -6.56 -9.18 -1.26
C MET A 75 -7.17 -9.36 -2.65
N THR A 76 -6.70 -8.60 -3.64
CA THR A 76 -7.17 -8.72 -5.03
C THR A 76 -6.73 -10.00 -5.71
N ARG A 77 -5.70 -10.67 -5.18
CA ARG A 77 -5.24 -12.01 -5.58
C ARG A 77 -4.78 -12.80 -4.37
N ASP A 78 -4.96 -14.12 -4.43
CA ASP A 78 -4.67 -15.03 -3.31
C ASP A 78 -3.28 -15.65 -3.39
N ASP A 79 -2.60 -15.52 -4.54
CA ASP A 79 -1.28 -16.10 -4.80
C ASP A 79 -0.43 -15.13 -5.64
N TYR A 80 0.86 -15.47 -5.74
CA TYR A 80 1.77 -14.83 -6.70
C TYR A 80 1.36 -15.14 -8.15
N ASP A 81 0.99 -16.40 -8.41
CA ASP A 81 0.50 -16.83 -9.70
C ASP A 81 -0.96 -16.44 -9.92
N ILE A 82 -1.30 -16.16 -11.17
CA ILE A 82 -2.64 -15.73 -11.58
C ILE A 82 -3.27 -16.80 -12.47
N ASN A 83 -4.46 -17.26 -12.10
CA ASN A 83 -5.25 -18.14 -12.93
C ASN A 83 -5.98 -17.33 -14.00
N TYR A 84 -5.45 -17.35 -15.22
CA TYR A 84 -6.05 -16.66 -16.33
C TYR A 84 -7.18 -17.47 -16.98
N PRO A 85 -8.24 -16.80 -17.50
CA PRO A 85 -9.24 -17.47 -18.31
C PRO A 85 -8.61 -18.16 -19.53
N GLN A 86 -9.13 -19.32 -19.93
CA GLN A 86 -8.60 -20.08 -21.07
C GLN A 86 -8.63 -19.30 -22.39
N GLU A 87 -9.60 -18.39 -22.52
CA GLU A 87 -9.77 -17.52 -23.68
C GLU A 87 -8.72 -16.40 -23.79
N ALA A 88 -7.96 -16.17 -22.70
CA ALA A 88 -6.88 -15.19 -22.67
C ALA A 88 -5.58 -15.81 -23.21
N GLU A 89 -5.42 -15.84 -24.52
CA GLU A 89 -4.31 -16.50 -25.20
C GLU A 89 -3.01 -15.68 -25.23
N THR A 90 -3.12 -14.35 -25.18
CA THR A 90 -1.97 -13.44 -25.22
C THR A 90 -1.72 -12.77 -23.87
N THR A 91 -0.47 -12.38 -23.57
CA THR A 91 -0.10 -11.64 -22.35
C THR A 91 -0.95 -10.36 -22.19
N ARG A 92 -1.26 -9.66 -23.28
CA ARG A 92 -2.14 -8.49 -23.24
C ARG A 92 -3.56 -8.85 -22.79
N GLN A 93 -4.13 -9.96 -23.30
CA GLN A 93 -5.46 -10.42 -22.89
C GLN A 93 -5.47 -10.88 -21.44
N ARG A 94 -4.43 -11.59 -20.99
CA ARG A 94 -4.25 -12.04 -19.61
C ARG A 94 -4.17 -10.87 -18.66
N LYS A 95 -3.34 -9.87 -18.96
CA LYS A 95 -3.26 -8.64 -18.18
C LYS A 95 -4.60 -7.89 -18.10
N ALA A 96 -5.33 -7.79 -19.20
CA ALA A 96 -6.64 -7.14 -19.22
C ALA A 96 -7.69 -7.93 -18.41
N ALA A 97 -7.67 -9.26 -18.48
CA ALA A 97 -8.55 -10.13 -17.72
C ALA A 97 -8.26 -10.02 -16.21
N ASP A 98 -6.99 -10.02 -15.82
CA ASP A 98 -6.55 -9.85 -14.43
C ASP A 98 -7.01 -8.50 -13.87
N GLN A 99 -6.74 -7.39 -14.55
CA GLN A 99 -7.18 -6.07 -14.12
C GLN A 99 -8.70 -5.96 -13.99
N LYS A 100 -9.45 -6.58 -14.91
CA LYS A 100 -10.92 -6.63 -14.83
C LYS A 100 -11.39 -7.43 -13.62
N SER A 101 -10.76 -8.57 -13.32
CA SER A 101 -11.07 -9.40 -12.17
C SER A 101 -10.81 -8.65 -10.86
N ARG A 102 -9.65 -8.00 -10.73
CA ARG A 102 -9.32 -7.18 -9.56
C ARG A 102 -10.32 -6.04 -9.36
N LEU A 103 -10.65 -5.31 -10.43
CA LEU A 103 -11.62 -4.21 -10.36
C LEU A 103 -13.01 -4.70 -9.96
N ALA A 104 -13.44 -5.86 -10.46
CA ALA A 104 -14.70 -6.46 -10.07
C ALA A 104 -14.71 -6.83 -8.58
N LEU A 105 -13.62 -7.43 -8.07
CA LEU A 105 -13.48 -7.74 -6.65
C LEU A 105 -13.49 -6.47 -5.80
N VAL A 106 -12.70 -5.44 -6.16
CA VAL A 106 -12.68 -4.15 -5.46
C VAL A 106 -14.08 -3.56 -5.36
N ASN A 107 -14.77 -3.44 -6.50
CA ASN A 107 -16.08 -2.80 -6.57
C ASN A 107 -17.22 -3.65 -5.97
N SER A 108 -16.98 -4.92 -5.65
CA SER A 108 -17.94 -5.79 -4.96
C SER A 108 -17.90 -5.66 -3.44
N GLN A 109 -16.89 -5.01 -2.88
CA GLN A 109 -16.80 -4.83 -1.43
C GLN A 109 -17.75 -3.73 -0.96
N GLU A 110 -18.29 -3.88 0.24
CA GLU A 110 -19.04 -2.81 0.89
C GLU A 110 -18.09 -1.93 1.71
N ASN A 111 -18.15 -0.61 1.53
CA ASN A 111 -17.31 0.36 2.25
C ASN A 111 -15.81 0.07 2.18
N GLY A 112 -15.30 -0.30 1.00
CA GLY A 112 -13.90 -0.64 0.80
C GLY A 112 -12.98 0.59 0.75
N ILE A 113 -11.71 0.40 1.13
CA ILE A 113 -10.61 1.33 0.87
C ILE A 113 -9.50 0.55 0.17
N LEU A 114 -9.17 0.95 -1.05
CA LEU A 114 -8.14 0.29 -1.86
C LEU A 114 -6.76 0.87 -1.58
N LEU A 115 -5.83 -0.01 -1.21
CA LEU A 115 -4.40 0.25 -1.09
C LEU A 115 -3.65 -0.63 -2.09
N SER A 116 -3.28 -0.08 -3.25
CA SER A 116 -2.48 -0.76 -4.28
C SER A 116 -0.99 -0.53 -4.01
N ILE A 117 -0.21 -1.61 -4.04
CA ILE A 117 1.22 -1.63 -3.69
C ILE A 117 2.03 -1.94 -4.92
N HIS A 118 2.93 -1.04 -5.26
CA HIS A 118 3.78 -1.03 -6.45
C HIS A 118 5.22 -0.64 -6.15
N GLN A 119 6.09 -0.80 -7.14
CA GLN A 119 7.45 -0.28 -7.15
C GLN A 119 7.67 0.53 -8.43
N ASN A 120 8.31 1.67 -8.28
CA ASN A 120 8.54 2.58 -9.39
C ASN A 120 9.80 2.20 -10.19
N GLN A 121 9.85 2.67 -11.43
CA GLN A 121 11.05 2.61 -12.27
C GLN A 121 11.21 3.92 -13.03
N PHE A 122 12.42 4.45 -13.08
CA PHE A 122 12.72 5.68 -13.81
C PHE A 122 14.03 5.56 -14.58
N THR A 123 14.20 6.37 -15.63
CA THR A 123 15.41 6.34 -16.48
C THR A 123 16.65 6.79 -15.72
N ALA A 124 16.52 7.73 -14.78
CA ALA A 124 17.62 8.18 -13.94
C ALA A 124 17.69 7.33 -12.66
N SER A 125 18.76 6.57 -12.50
CA SER A 125 18.99 5.69 -11.34
C SER A 125 19.24 6.44 -10.01
N SER A 126 19.39 7.76 -10.05
CA SER A 126 19.53 8.60 -8.84
C SER A 126 18.19 8.97 -8.20
N VAL A 127 17.08 8.74 -8.88
CA VAL A 127 15.75 9.00 -8.32
C VAL A 127 15.44 7.98 -7.23
N SER A 128 14.92 8.45 -6.10
CA SER A 128 14.63 7.63 -4.93
C SER A 128 13.43 8.16 -4.13
N GLY A 129 12.99 7.36 -3.17
CA GLY A 129 11.93 7.70 -2.21
C GLY A 129 10.53 7.33 -2.69
N PRO A 130 9.64 6.96 -1.74
CA PRO A 130 8.28 6.52 -2.05
C PRO A 130 7.42 7.66 -2.60
N GLN A 131 6.39 7.29 -3.38
CA GLN A 131 5.40 8.22 -3.92
C GLN A 131 4.00 7.64 -3.76
N VAL A 132 3.07 8.43 -3.25
CA VAL A 132 1.67 8.04 -3.14
C VAL A 132 0.83 8.78 -4.18
N PHE A 133 -0.01 8.01 -4.86
CA PHE A 133 -1.00 8.52 -5.80
C PHE A 133 -2.41 8.21 -5.30
N TYR A 134 -3.39 9.03 -5.64
CA TYR A 134 -4.77 8.85 -5.22
C TYR A 134 -5.78 9.10 -6.35
N ASN A 135 -6.94 8.46 -6.24
CA ASN A 135 -8.07 8.77 -7.10
C ASN A 135 -8.76 10.04 -6.57
N PRO A 136 -8.77 11.14 -7.36
CA PRO A 136 -9.34 12.41 -6.89
C PRO A 136 -10.88 12.42 -6.83
N LYS A 137 -11.54 11.35 -7.31
CA LYS A 137 -13.01 11.32 -7.44
C LYS A 137 -13.74 10.79 -6.22
N ASN A 138 -13.07 10.06 -5.32
CA ASN A 138 -13.72 9.28 -4.26
C ASN A 138 -13.06 9.42 -2.87
N GLY A 139 -12.57 10.61 -2.53
CA GLY A 139 -12.21 10.95 -1.15
C GLY A 139 -10.89 10.36 -0.64
N ALA A 140 -10.03 9.83 -1.53
CA ALA A 140 -8.77 9.18 -1.14
C ALA A 140 -7.63 10.16 -0.81
N GLN A 141 -7.81 11.46 -0.98
CA GLN A 141 -6.72 12.46 -0.87
C GLN A 141 -6.14 12.50 0.55
N ASP A 142 -6.98 12.55 1.59
CA ASP A 142 -6.52 12.59 2.98
C ASP A 142 -5.66 11.36 3.33
N LEU A 143 -6.11 10.15 2.97
CA LEU A 143 -5.33 8.93 3.15
C LEU A 143 -3.97 9.01 2.44
N ALA A 144 -3.96 9.49 1.20
CA ALA A 144 -2.73 9.61 0.42
C ALA A 144 -1.75 10.61 1.03
N GLU A 145 -2.22 11.75 1.50
CA GLU A 145 -1.40 12.78 2.17
C GLU A 145 -0.81 12.26 3.48
N ARG A 146 -1.58 11.52 4.29
CA ARG A 146 -1.10 10.86 5.51
C ARG A 146 -0.02 9.84 5.22
N LEU A 147 -0.27 8.94 4.27
CA LEU A 147 0.70 7.93 3.85
C LEU A 147 1.98 8.57 3.32
N GLN A 148 1.87 9.57 2.43
CA GLN A 148 3.04 10.27 1.90
C GLN A 148 3.85 10.96 3.00
N SER A 149 3.18 11.60 3.94
CA SER A 149 3.82 12.27 5.08
C SER A 149 4.58 11.28 5.97
N LEU A 150 3.96 10.15 6.32
CA LEU A 150 4.60 9.08 7.10
C LEU A 150 5.80 8.48 6.38
N LEU A 151 5.66 8.17 5.10
CA LEU A 151 6.73 7.61 4.28
C LEU A 151 7.89 8.60 4.12
N ASN A 152 7.62 9.89 3.91
CA ASN A 152 8.67 10.91 3.90
C ASN A 152 9.40 10.96 5.24
N ALA A 153 8.67 11.05 6.35
CA ALA A 153 9.27 11.20 7.67
C ALA A 153 10.13 10.00 8.10
N GLN A 154 9.74 8.78 7.74
CA GLN A 154 10.35 7.55 8.25
C GLN A 154 11.28 6.84 7.27
N ILE A 155 11.08 7.04 5.97
CA ILE A 155 11.83 6.37 4.90
C ILE A 155 12.73 7.33 4.16
N ALA A 156 12.24 8.51 3.82
CA ALA A 156 12.93 9.47 2.96
C ALA A 156 12.85 10.91 3.52
N PRO A 157 13.49 11.21 4.67
CA PRO A 157 13.33 12.49 5.37
C PRO A 157 13.76 13.71 4.56
N GLU A 158 14.64 13.51 3.56
CA GLU A 158 15.05 14.58 2.64
C GLU A 158 14.08 14.77 1.46
N SER A 159 13.10 13.88 1.31
CA SER A 159 12.10 13.95 0.24
C SER A 159 11.19 15.17 0.43
N ARG A 160 10.81 15.77 -0.70
CA ARG A 160 9.80 16.84 -0.76
C ARG A 160 8.59 16.40 -1.58
N ARG A 161 8.41 15.08 -1.76
CA ARG A 161 7.27 14.55 -2.48
C ARG A 161 5.99 14.82 -1.71
N VAL A 162 4.95 15.10 -2.46
CA VAL A 162 3.56 15.23 -1.98
C VAL A 162 2.71 14.19 -2.67
N ALA A 163 1.62 13.77 -2.04
CA ALA A 163 0.65 12.92 -2.71
C ALA A 163 0.12 13.59 -3.98
N ALA A 164 -0.09 12.81 -5.03
CA ALA A 164 -0.49 13.33 -6.33
C ALA A 164 -1.69 12.55 -6.90
N PRO A 165 -2.52 13.18 -7.76
CA PRO A 165 -3.55 12.46 -8.49
C PRO A 165 -2.95 11.31 -9.32
N ILE A 166 -3.70 10.21 -9.40
CA ILE A 166 -3.28 9.01 -10.15
C ILE A 166 -3.19 9.31 -11.65
N PRO A 167 -2.13 8.86 -12.35
CA PRO A 167 -2.04 8.91 -13.80
C PRO A 167 -3.19 8.15 -14.48
N GLU A 168 -3.62 8.63 -15.66
CA GLU A 168 -4.77 8.05 -16.38
C GLU A 168 -4.58 6.60 -16.78
N GLU A 169 -3.34 6.16 -16.94
CA GLU A 169 -2.98 4.80 -17.35
C GLU A 169 -3.22 3.74 -16.28
N ILE A 170 -3.33 4.15 -15.02
CA ILE A 170 -3.51 3.24 -13.87
C ILE A 170 -5.00 2.95 -13.67
N LEU A 171 -5.48 1.92 -14.36
CA LEU A 171 -6.90 1.63 -14.46
C LEU A 171 -7.54 1.26 -13.11
N LEU A 172 -6.96 0.35 -12.35
CA LEU A 172 -7.58 -0.18 -11.13
C LEU A 172 -7.89 0.92 -10.11
N THR A 173 -6.90 1.73 -9.78
CA THR A 173 -7.06 2.84 -8.82
C THR A 173 -8.02 3.92 -9.35
N ARG A 174 -7.93 4.22 -10.65
CA ARG A 174 -8.77 5.24 -11.30
C ARG A 174 -10.25 4.85 -11.39
N GLU A 175 -10.54 3.57 -11.67
CA GLU A 175 -11.91 3.07 -11.91
C GLU A 175 -12.54 2.43 -10.65
N SER A 176 -11.80 2.41 -9.52
CA SER A 176 -12.35 1.99 -8.24
C SER A 176 -13.54 2.85 -7.85
N SER A 177 -14.63 2.21 -7.41
CA SER A 177 -15.79 2.89 -6.80
C SER A 177 -15.53 3.35 -5.36
N HIS A 178 -14.43 2.90 -4.77
CA HIS A 178 -14.05 3.20 -3.39
C HIS A 178 -12.88 4.18 -3.34
N PRO A 179 -12.62 4.84 -2.19
CA PRO A 179 -11.37 5.53 -1.95
C PRO A 179 -10.19 4.65 -2.31
N ALA A 180 -9.29 5.15 -3.15
CA ALA A 180 -8.23 4.34 -3.73
C ALA A 180 -6.91 5.10 -3.78
N VAL A 181 -5.88 4.50 -3.22
CA VAL A 181 -4.50 4.97 -3.28
C VAL A 181 -3.60 3.92 -3.91
N LEU A 182 -2.56 4.38 -4.59
CA LEU A 182 -1.46 3.56 -5.08
C LEU A 182 -0.16 4.06 -4.46
N VAL A 183 0.61 3.16 -3.87
CA VAL A 183 1.89 3.47 -3.26
C VAL A 183 3.01 2.83 -4.06
N GLU A 184 3.84 3.68 -4.64
CA GLU A 184 5.15 3.31 -5.16
C GLU A 184 6.14 3.31 -3.99
N CYS A 185 6.51 2.13 -3.50
CA CYS A 185 7.29 2.00 -2.26
C CYS A 185 8.75 2.43 -2.41
N GLY A 186 9.28 2.46 -3.63
CA GLY A 186 10.64 2.88 -3.98
C GLY A 186 10.96 2.60 -5.43
N PHE A 187 12.17 2.93 -5.88
CA PHE A 187 12.59 2.83 -7.27
C PHE A 187 13.48 1.60 -7.53
N LEU A 188 13.01 0.67 -8.36
CA LEU A 188 13.78 -0.51 -8.79
C LEU A 188 14.98 -0.17 -9.67
N SER A 189 14.95 0.99 -10.31
CA SER A 189 16.09 1.55 -11.06
C SER A 189 17.22 2.09 -10.16
N ASN A 190 16.96 2.32 -8.87
CA ASN A 190 17.95 2.72 -7.87
C ASN A 190 18.48 1.48 -7.14
N ALA A 191 19.76 1.18 -7.34
CA ALA A 191 20.37 -0.04 -6.79
C ALA A 191 20.30 -0.12 -5.25
N SER A 192 20.40 1.01 -4.55
CA SER A 192 20.34 1.06 -3.10
C SER A 192 18.91 0.79 -2.60
N GLU A 193 17.90 1.39 -3.22
CA GLU A 193 16.49 1.12 -2.86
C GLU A 193 16.09 -0.30 -3.24
N ALA A 194 16.45 -0.78 -4.43
CA ALA A 194 16.20 -2.15 -4.86
C ALA A 194 16.79 -3.17 -3.87
N ALA A 195 17.98 -2.90 -3.31
CA ALA A 195 18.57 -3.74 -2.28
C ALA A 195 17.77 -3.71 -0.97
N LEU A 196 17.30 -2.55 -0.51
CA LEU A 196 16.48 -2.40 0.70
C LEU A 196 15.13 -3.08 0.54
N LEU A 197 14.43 -2.87 -0.57
CA LEU A 197 13.10 -3.41 -0.87
C LEU A 197 13.04 -4.95 -0.81
N ARG A 198 14.18 -5.64 -0.98
CA ARG A 198 14.29 -7.10 -0.85
C ARG A 198 14.54 -7.57 0.58
N THR A 199 14.79 -6.67 1.52
CA THR A 199 15.05 -7.08 2.90
C THR A 199 13.74 -7.22 3.69
N PRO A 200 13.58 -8.31 4.47
CA PRO A 200 12.39 -8.51 5.29
C PRO A 200 12.12 -7.37 6.28
N ASP A 201 13.17 -6.80 6.84
CA ASP A 201 13.07 -5.71 7.83
C ASP A 201 12.52 -4.43 7.20
N TYR A 202 12.98 -4.08 5.99
CA TYR A 202 12.48 -2.90 5.28
C TYR A 202 11.05 -3.08 4.79
N GLN A 203 10.71 -4.28 4.29
CA GLN A 203 9.34 -4.62 3.92
C GLN A 203 8.40 -4.56 5.13
N LEU A 204 8.84 -5.03 6.30
CA LEU A 204 8.07 -4.91 7.54
C LEU A 204 7.89 -3.44 7.93
N GLN A 205 8.95 -2.62 7.84
CA GLN A 205 8.86 -1.18 8.11
C GLN A 205 7.84 -0.50 7.19
N LEU A 206 7.90 -0.77 5.88
CA LEU A 206 6.91 -0.27 4.91
C LEU A 206 5.49 -0.69 5.30
N SER A 207 5.29 -1.97 5.59
CA SER A 207 3.97 -2.51 5.95
C SER A 207 3.40 -1.88 7.21
N LEU A 208 4.24 -1.64 8.23
CA LEU A 208 3.83 -0.93 9.46
C LEU A 208 3.41 0.52 9.16
N LEU A 209 4.10 1.22 8.27
CA LEU A 209 3.76 2.59 7.88
C LEU A 209 2.46 2.63 7.07
N LEU A 210 2.26 1.68 6.15
CA LEU A 210 1.05 1.59 5.33
C LEU A 210 -0.19 1.29 6.18
N ILE A 211 -0.11 0.29 7.05
CA ILE A 211 -1.21 -0.06 7.96
C ILE A 211 -1.42 1.03 9.01
N GLY A 212 -0.34 1.63 9.54
CA GLY A 212 -0.43 2.76 10.47
C GLY A 212 -1.12 3.98 9.88
N GLY A 213 -0.80 4.34 8.62
CA GLY A 213 -1.47 5.43 7.91
C GLY A 213 -2.94 5.14 7.61
N TYR A 214 -3.26 3.89 7.23
CA TYR A 214 -4.64 3.45 7.09
C TYR A 214 -5.44 3.58 8.41
N LEU A 215 -4.87 3.12 9.52
CA LEU A 215 -5.50 3.25 10.86
C LEU A 215 -5.71 4.70 11.25
N GLN A 216 -4.74 5.57 11.01
CA GLN A 216 -4.90 7.01 11.25
C GLN A 216 -6.04 7.60 10.42
N HIS A 217 -6.22 7.15 9.18
CA HIS A 217 -7.29 7.63 8.32
C HIS A 217 -8.68 7.22 8.82
N ILE A 218 -8.86 5.96 9.25
CA ILE A 218 -10.16 5.46 9.69
C ILE A 218 -10.54 5.87 11.12
N HIS A 219 -9.57 6.25 11.96
CA HIS A 219 -9.80 6.62 13.36
C HIS A 219 -9.65 8.11 13.66
N LEU A 220 -8.99 8.89 12.77
CA LEU A 220 -8.75 10.32 12.94
C LEU A 220 -9.47 11.10 11.84
N ASN A 221 -10.76 10.84 11.63
CA ASN A 221 -11.55 11.69 10.75
C ASN A 221 -11.57 13.13 11.31
N PRO A 222 -11.46 14.16 10.44
CA PRO A 222 -11.47 15.56 10.87
C PRO A 222 -12.69 15.98 11.69
N GLU A 223 -13.81 15.24 11.56
CA GLU A 223 -15.05 15.50 12.31
C GLU A 223 -14.92 15.17 13.80
N ASP A 224 -14.00 14.25 14.18
CA ASP A 224 -13.76 13.89 15.58
C ASP A 224 -12.78 14.86 16.29
N MET A 225 -12.15 15.77 15.56
CA MET A 225 -11.17 16.74 16.08
C MET A 225 -11.77 18.08 16.52
N ASP A 226 -13.04 18.33 16.17
CA ASP A 226 -13.71 19.62 16.42
C ASP A 226 -14.61 19.62 17.69
N GLU A 227 -14.72 18.49 18.41
CA GLU A 227 -15.49 18.40 19.65
C GLU A 227 -14.66 18.65 20.94
N GLY A 228 -13.49 19.24 20.82
CA GLY A 228 -12.52 19.43 21.92
C GLY A 228 -12.13 20.86 22.25
N GLU A 229 -13.03 21.86 22.12
CA GLU A 229 -12.87 23.19 22.74
C GLU A 229 -14.00 23.54 23.70
#